data_da5a137532daa127156d8aa6806819dc
#
_entry.id   da5a137532daa127156d8aa6806819dc
#
_cell.length_a   1.000
_cell.length_b   1.000
_cell.length_c   1.000
_cell.angle_alpha   90.00
_cell.angle_beta   90.00
_cell.angle_gamma   90.00
#
_symmetry.space_group_name_H-M   'P 1'
#
loop_
_entity.id
_entity.type
_entity.pdbx_description
1 polymer ?
#
loop_
_entity_poly.entity_id
_entity_poly.type
_entity_poly.pdbx_seq_one_letter_code
_entity_poly.pdbx_strand_id
1 'polypeptide(L)'
;RGLGDVYKRQIQCRQSRQHRERGYRMKLYRGRNHEIPALNTASMPDLIFSILFFFMLVVHMRKANVHVKYQVPMATELSRMYNNSTIQHIYIGRPINSLGQVEGEKMVVQLNDHITTIPEIKKYLIQLSAALPPEQRKELSVSIKADRHADMGTIMDLKQVLREANVLNVNFTATMSRNNKLK
;
A
#
# COMPACT_ATOMS: atom_id res chain seq x y z
N ARG A 1 103.73 -5.02 33.34
CA ARG A 1 102.39 -5.10 33.91
C ARG A 1 101.57 -3.94 33.29
N GLY A 2 100.82 -4.12 32.24
CA GLY A 2 99.93 -3.05 31.79
C GLY A 2 99.27 -3.22 30.46
N LEU A 3 99.77 -4.03 29.53
CA LEU A 3 99.24 -4.15 28.19
C LEU A 3 98.11 -5.21 28.05
N GLY A 4 98.08 -6.22 28.89
CA GLY A 4 97.09 -7.29 28.89
C GLY A 4 95.68 -6.86 29.42
N ASP A 5 95.72 -5.95 30.40
CA ASP A 5 94.42 -5.50 31.01
C ASP A 5 93.59 -4.51 30.11
N VAL A 6 94.33 -3.79 29.27
CA VAL A 6 93.65 -2.87 28.33
C VAL A 6 92.94 -3.67 27.23
N TYR A 7 93.54 -4.74 26.75
CA TYR A 7 92.91 -5.60 25.74
C TYR A 7 91.72 -6.39 26.32
N LYS A 8 91.83 -6.87 27.53
CA LYS A 8 90.70 -7.57 28.15
C LYS A 8 89.52 -6.64 28.37
N ARG A 9 89.75 -5.41 28.77
CA ARG A 9 88.68 -4.42 28.92
C ARG A 9 88.04 -4.06 27.58
N GLN A 10 88.76 -3.96 26.46
CA GLN A 10 88.28 -3.70 25.15
C GLN A 10 87.39 -4.86 24.60
N ILE A 11 87.79 -6.09 24.81
CA ILE A 11 87.04 -7.27 24.39
C ILE A 11 85.73 -7.39 25.18
N GLN A 12 85.77 -7.13 26.49
CA GLN A 12 84.59 -7.18 27.35
C GLN A 12 83.60 -6.05 26.98
N CYS A 13 84.13 -4.86 26.66
CA CYS A 13 83.23 -3.74 26.20
C CYS A 13 82.64 -4.01 24.82
N ARG A 14 83.33 -4.74 23.97
CA ARG A 14 82.79 -5.10 22.61
C ARG A 14 81.74 -6.21 22.75
N GLN A 15 81.90 -7.15 23.65
CA GLN A 15 80.91 -8.19 23.92
C GLN A 15 79.66 -7.63 24.58
N SER A 16 79.80 -6.67 25.47
CA SER A 16 78.61 -6.04 26.08
C SER A 16 77.85 -5.14 25.12
N ARG A 17 78.52 -4.54 24.14
CA ARG A 17 77.81 -3.81 23.02
C ARG A 17 77.02 -4.76 22.15
N GLN A 18 77.59 -5.90 21.78
CA GLN A 18 76.88 -6.86 20.92
C GLN A 18 75.71 -7.51 21.67
N HIS A 19 75.77 -7.67 22.97
CA HIS A 19 74.66 -8.14 23.79
C HIS A 19 73.57 -7.09 23.95
N ARG A 20 73.90 -5.79 23.92
CA ARG A 20 72.98 -4.69 24.01
C ARG A 20 72.28 -4.45 22.72
N GLU A 21 72.91 -4.68 21.56
CA GLU A 21 72.29 -4.55 20.27
C GLU A 21 71.38 -5.70 19.92
N ARG A 22 71.54 -6.90 20.54
CA ARG A 22 70.56 -8.00 20.38
C ARG A 22 69.30 -7.83 21.22
N GLY A 23 69.28 -6.92 22.19
CA GLY A 23 68.13 -6.63 23.03
C GLY A 23 67.13 -5.64 22.40
N TYR A 24 67.56 -4.87 21.41
CA TYR A 24 66.68 -4.00 20.60
C TYR A 24 66.19 -4.70 19.35
N ARG A 25 65.84 -5.99 19.45
CA ARG A 25 64.92 -6.54 18.46
C ARG A 25 63.61 -5.83 18.73
N MET A 26 63.36 -4.83 17.86
CA MET A 26 62.08 -4.21 17.70
C MET A 26 60.99 -5.23 18.03
N LYS A 27 60.20 -4.94 19.07
CA LYS A 27 58.83 -5.37 19.10
C LYS A 27 58.16 -4.67 17.92
N LEU A 28 58.48 -5.18 16.73
CA LEU A 28 57.67 -4.88 15.54
C LEU A 28 56.27 -5.14 15.98
N TYR A 29 55.51 -4.10 16.02
CA TYR A 29 54.06 -4.03 16.02
C TYR A 29 53.49 -5.39 15.72
N ARG A 30 53.10 -6.10 16.76
CA ARG A 30 52.13 -7.16 16.64
C ARG A 30 50.88 -6.42 16.21
N GLY A 31 50.67 -6.38 14.91
CA GLY A 31 49.46 -5.82 14.36
C GLY A 31 48.32 -6.40 15.18
N ARG A 32 47.66 -5.55 15.97
CA ARG A 32 46.35 -5.87 16.44
C ARG A 32 45.61 -6.13 15.16
N ASN A 33 45.36 -7.39 14.89
CA ASN A 33 44.30 -7.74 13.97
C ASN A 33 43.07 -7.02 14.56
N HIS A 34 42.80 -5.83 14.06
CA HIS A 34 41.47 -5.29 14.14
C HIS A 34 40.64 -6.27 13.31
N GLU A 35 40.20 -7.34 13.91
CA GLU A 35 39.04 -8.04 13.42
C GLU A 35 37.99 -6.96 13.38
N ILE A 36 37.74 -6.48 12.18
CA ILE A 36 36.60 -5.61 11.87
C ILE A 36 35.43 -6.40 12.43
N PRO A 37 34.73 -5.92 13.48
CA PRO A 37 33.57 -6.63 13.98
C PRO A 37 32.68 -6.90 12.80
N ALA A 38 32.43 -8.18 12.51
CA ALA A 38 31.56 -8.57 11.42
C ALA A 38 30.26 -7.82 11.65
N LEU A 39 29.93 -6.92 10.72
CA LEU A 39 28.65 -6.22 10.72
C LEU A 39 27.59 -7.30 10.85
N ASN A 40 26.88 -7.28 11.96
CA ASN A 40 25.80 -8.23 12.20
C ASN A 40 24.65 -7.88 11.23
N THR A 41 24.76 -8.37 10.00
CA THR A 41 23.77 -8.15 8.93
C THR A 41 22.51 -8.97 9.16
N ALA A 42 22.44 -9.77 10.20
CA ALA A 42 21.29 -10.59 10.53
C ALA A 42 20.02 -9.77 10.84
N SER A 43 20.17 -8.52 11.27
CA SER A 43 19.03 -7.63 11.55
C SER A 43 18.56 -6.81 10.33
N MET A 44 19.34 -6.71 9.25
CA MET A 44 18.97 -5.96 8.06
C MET A 44 17.79 -6.59 7.31
N PRO A 45 17.74 -7.93 7.11
CA PRO A 45 16.59 -8.57 6.48
C PRO A 45 15.29 -8.36 7.26
N ASP A 46 15.35 -8.34 8.59
CA ASP A 46 14.20 -8.13 9.47
C ASP A 46 13.63 -6.71 9.33
N LEU A 47 14.50 -5.70 9.25
CA LEU A 47 14.07 -4.33 9.02
C LEU A 47 13.40 -4.18 7.66
N ILE A 48 13.96 -4.76 6.60
CA ILE A 48 13.39 -4.73 5.25
C ILE A 48 12.04 -5.47 5.25
N PHE A 49 11.97 -6.64 5.89
CA PHE A 49 10.74 -7.41 6.00
C PHE A 49 9.66 -6.66 6.77
N SER A 50 10.00 -6.02 7.89
CA SER A 50 9.06 -5.22 8.68
C SER A 50 8.51 -4.04 7.89
N ILE A 51 9.34 -3.34 7.12
CA ILE A 51 8.92 -2.24 6.25
C ILE A 51 7.97 -2.77 5.15
N LEU A 52 8.34 -3.85 4.48
CA LEU A 52 7.50 -4.45 3.44
C LEU A 52 6.16 -4.94 4.01
N PHE A 53 6.18 -5.56 5.18
CA PHE A 53 4.97 -6.00 5.88
C PHE A 53 4.09 -4.82 6.29
N PHE A 54 4.69 -3.74 6.80
CA PHE A 54 3.98 -2.51 7.12
C PHE A 54 3.30 -1.91 5.88
N PHE A 55 4.02 -1.80 4.76
CA PHE A 55 3.41 -1.34 3.50
C PHE A 55 2.31 -2.28 3.00
N MET A 56 2.48 -3.59 3.14
CA MET A 56 1.44 -4.56 2.80
C MET A 56 0.17 -4.35 3.62
N LEU A 57 0.29 -4.09 4.93
CA LEU A 57 -0.85 -3.77 5.80
C LEU A 57 -1.52 -2.45 5.40
N VAL A 58 -0.73 -1.39 5.15
CA VAL A 58 -1.25 -0.07 4.78
C VAL A 58 -2.00 -0.12 3.44
N VAL A 59 -1.46 -0.84 2.46
CA VAL A 59 -2.10 -1.00 1.14
C VAL A 59 -3.41 -1.77 1.25
N HIS A 60 -3.50 -2.76 2.13
CA HIS A 60 -4.71 -3.57 2.31
C HIS A 60 -5.87 -2.82 2.96
N MET A 61 -5.61 -1.67 3.60
CA MET A 61 -6.62 -0.89 4.32
C MET A 61 -7.38 0.13 3.46
N ARG A 62 -7.18 0.18 2.14
CA ARG A 62 -7.98 1.02 1.26
C ARG A 62 -9.38 0.45 1.09
N LYS A 63 -10.23 0.72 2.06
CA LYS A 63 -11.69 0.51 1.94
C LYS A 63 -12.29 1.77 1.32
N ALA A 64 -13.19 1.59 0.34
CA ALA A 64 -13.99 2.69 -0.19
C ALA A 64 -14.79 3.32 0.97
N ASN A 65 -14.66 4.62 1.16
CA ASN A 65 -15.38 5.37 2.18
C ASN A 65 -16.83 5.55 1.73
N VAL A 66 -17.71 4.70 2.22
CA VAL A 66 -19.14 4.80 1.91
C VAL A 66 -19.81 5.69 2.96
N HIS A 67 -20.27 6.86 2.53
CA HIS A 67 -20.94 7.86 3.35
C HIS A 67 -22.45 7.76 3.32
N VAL A 68 -22.98 6.67 2.77
CA VAL A 68 -24.43 6.42 2.70
C VAL A 68 -24.77 5.05 3.25
N LYS A 69 -25.87 4.99 4.01
CA LYS A 69 -26.47 3.73 4.44
C LYS A 69 -27.44 3.25 3.38
N TYR A 70 -27.22 2.06 2.87
CA TYR A 70 -28.07 1.43 1.86
C TYR A 70 -28.26 -0.06 2.16
N GLN A 71 -29.44 -0.58 1.85
CA GLN A 71 -29.74 -2.01 1.88
C GLN A 71 -30.08 -2.42 0.44
N VAL A 72 -29.19 -3.16 -0.18
CA VAL A 72 -29.45 -3.63 -1.55
C VAL A 72 -30.67 -4.56 -1.61
N PRO A 73 -31.45 -4.50 -2.69
CA PRO A 73 -32.58 -5.38 -2.89
C PRO A 73 -32.14 -6.85 -2.99
N MET A 74 -33.07 -7.75 -2.73
CA MET A 74 -32.86 -9.18 -2.91
C MET A 74 -33.24 -9.57 -4.35
N ALA A 75 -32.40 -10.40 -4.97
CA ALA A 75 -32.66 -10.94 -6.31
C ALA A 75 -32.48 -12.48 -6.29
N THR A 76 -33.21 -13.15 -7.14
CA THR A 76 -33.16 -14.62 -7.30
C THR A 76 -32.06 -15.04 -8.24
N GLU A 77 -31.76 -14.24 -9.25
CA GLU A 77 -30.71 -14.52 -10.22
C GLU A 77 -29.66 -13.42 -10.17
N LEU A 78 -28.42 -13.82 -9.86
CA LEU A 78 -27.26 -12.94 -9.80
C LEU A 78 -26.17 -13.50 -10.70
N SER A 79 -25.68 -12.69 -11.60
CA SER A 79 -24.44 -12.95 -12.32
C SER A 79 -23.26 -12.32 -11.58
N ARG A 80 -22.13 -13.02 -11.56
CA ARG A 80 -20.90 -12.43 -11.03
C ARG A 80 -20.34 -11.45 -12.05
N MET A 81 -20.05 -10.25 -11.58
CA MET A 81 -19.28 -9.31 -12.39
C MET A 81 -17.81 -9.78 -12.41
N TYR A 82 -17.26 -9.83 -13.62
CA TYR A 82 -15.80 -9.92 -13.76
C TYR A 82 -15.22 -8.54 -13.40
N ASN A 83 -14.13 -8.54 -12.67
CA ASN A 83 -13.42 -7.33 -12.27
C ASN A 83 -12.84 -6.64 -13.51
N ASN A 84 -13.56 -5.69 -14.04
CA ASN A 84 -13.03 -4.76 -15.02
C ASN A 84 -12.29 -3.66 -14.25
N SER A 85 -11.11 -3.32 -14.67
CA SER A 85 -10.22 -2.34 -14.00
C SER A 85 -10.81 -0.93 -13.89
N THR A 86 -11.89 -0.64 -14.62
CA THR A 86 -12.49 0.70 -14.74
C THR A 86 -13.95 0.71 -14.28
N ILE A 87 -14.19 0.22 -13.04
CA ILE A 87 -15.54 0.25 -12.48
C ILE A 87 -15.70 1.50 -11.61
N GLN A 88 -16.73 2.29 -11.92
CA GLN A 88 -17.16 3.40 -11.07
C GLN A 88 -18.32 2.94 -10.18
N HIS A 89 -18.25 3.27 -8.90
CA HIS A 89 -19.28 2.89 -7.93
C HIS A 89 -20.20 4.05 -7.63
N ILE A 90 -21.49 3.85 -7.82
CA ILE A 90 -22.52 4.82 -7.43
C ILE A 90 -23.38 4.20 -6.32
N TYR A 91 -23.50 4.91 -5.23
CA TYR A 91 -24.29 4.51 -4.08
C TYR A 91 -25.49 5.46 -3.94
N ILE A 92 -26.68 4.91 -3.75
CA ILE A 92 -27.90 5.67 -3.51
C ILE A 92 -28.46 5.22 -2.17
N GLY A 93 -28.54 6.14 -1.21
CA GLY A 93 -29.00 5.82 0.14
C GLY A 93 -29.09 7.04 1.03
N ARG A 94 -29.38 6.83 2.31
CA ARG A 94 -29.43 7.90 3.30
C ARG A 94 -28.03 8.29 3.75
N PRO A 95 -27.72 9.59 3.89
CA PRO A 95 -26.41 10.03 4.34
C PRO A 95 -26.14 9.56 5.77
N ILE A 96 -24.89 9.25 6.04
CA ILE A 96 -24.39 8.93 7.39
C ILE A 96 -23.36 9.95 7.82
N ASN A 97 -23.39 10.32 9.09
CA ASN A 97 -22.39 11.18 9.70
C ASN A 97 -21.11 10.37 10.04
N SER A 98 -20.09 11.05 10.53
CA SER A 98 -18.81 10.45 10.93
C SER A 98 -18.94 9.35 12.00
N LEU A 99 -20.06 9.33 12.73
CA LEU A 99 -20.36 8.33 13.75
C LEU A 99 -21.15 7.12 13.20
N GLY A 100 -21.42 7.09 11.88
CA GLY A 100 -22.17 6.01 11.24
C GLY A 100 -23.70 6.06 11.47
N GLN A 101 -24.21 7.16 12.01
CA GLN A 101 -25.65 7.37 12.22
C GLN A 101 -26.27 8.01 10.97
N VAL A 102 -27.51 7.65 10.68
CA VAL A 102 -28.25 8.21 9.54
C VAL A 102 -28.60 9.66 9.83
N GLU A 103 -28.21 10.56 8.94
CA GLU A 103 -28.49 11.98 9.01
C GLU A 103 -29.52 12.37 7.96
N GLY A 104 -30.78 12.51 8.41
CA GLY A 104 -31.91 12.90 7.55
C GLY A 104 -32.62 11.75 6.84
N GLU A 105 -33.79 12.07 6.29
CA GLU A 105 -34.64 11.13 5.54
C GLU A 105 -34.37 11.17 4.02
N LYS A 106 -33.81 12.28 3.54
CA LYS A 106 -33.60 12.50 2.10
C LYS A 106 -32.46 11.61 1.59
N MET A 107 -32.74 10.88 0.53
CA MET A 107 -31.70 10.08 -0.13
C MET A 107 -30.73 10.95 -0.90
N VAL A 108 -29.47 10.56 -0.88
CA VAL A 108 -28.37 11.23 -1.60
C VAL A 108 -27.67 10.22 -2.50
N VAL A 109 -27.03 10.75 -3.52
CA VAL A 109 -26.22 9.97 -4.45
C VAL A 109 -24.75 10.22 -4.12
N GLN A 110 -23.99 9.15 -4.03
CA GLN A 110 -22.54 9.20 -3.82
C GLN A 110 -21.85 8.54 -5.02
N LEU A 111 -20.88 9.22 -5.59
CA LEU A 111 -19.99 8.67 -6.62
C LEU A 111 -18.64 8.37 -6.00
N ASN A 112 -18.25 7.10 -6.00
CA ASN A 112 -17.07 6.60 -5.31
C ASN A 112 -17.05 7.04 -3.83
N ASP A 113 -16.24 8.02 -3.47
CA ASP A 113 -16.03 8.47 -2.09
C ASP A 113 -16.70 9.83 -1.78
N HIS A 114 -17.40 10.45 -2.74
CA HIS A 114 -17.97 11.78 -2.60
C HIS A 114 -19.47 11.81 -2.84
N ILE A 115 -20.21 12.45 -1.92
CA ILE A 115 -21.63 12.77 -2.13
C ILE A 115 -21.70 13.84 -3.23
N THR A 116 -22.54 13.61 -4.23
CA THR A 116 -22.59 14.45 -5.44
C THR A 116 -24.01 14.52 -5.98
N THR A 117 -24.23 15.40 -6.94
CA THR A 117 -25.51 15.56 -7.63
C THR A 117 -25.50 14.86 -8.98
N ILE A 118 -26.69 14.51 -9.49
CA ILE A 118 -26.82 13.83 -10.79
C ILE A 118 -26.16 14.61 -11.93
N PRO A 119 -26.28 15.95 -12.04
CA PRO A 119 -25.58 16.73 -13.06
C PRO A 119 -24.04 16.69 -12.95
N GLU A 120 -23.52 16.62 -11.75
CA GLU A 120 -22.07 16.51 -11.52
C GLU A 120 -21.54 15.15 -11.94
N ILE A 121 -22.31 14.07 -11.71
CA ILE A 121 -21.99 12.73 -12.19
C ILE A 121 -21.84 12.73 -13.72
N LYS A 122 -22.77 13.41 -14.43
CA LYS A 122 -22.68 13.55 -15.88
C LYS A 122 -21.36 14.18 -16.31
N LYS A 123 -21.01 15.34 -15.72
CA LYS A 123 -19.76 16.04 -16.04
C LYS A 123 -18.54 15.17 -15.79
N TYR A 124 -18.49 14.50 -14.63
CA TYR A 124 -17.39 13.62 -14.26
C TYR A 124 -17.23 12.47 -15.24
N LEU A 125 -18.31 11.78 -15.60
CA LEU A 125 -18.27 10.63 -16.51
C LEU A 125 -17.87 11.03 -17.94
N ILE A 126 -18.30 12.19 -18.41
CA ILE A 126 -17.87 12.73 -19.72
C ILE A 126 -16.37 13.02 -19.69
N GLN A 127 -15.86 13.68 -18.63
CA GLN A 127 -14.43 13.95 -18.49
C GLN A 127 -13.61 12.66 -18.39
N LEU A 128 -14.08 11.70 -17.59
CA LEU A 128 -13.43 10.40 -17.45
C LEU A 128 -13.40 9.64 -18.78
N SER A 129 -14.51 9.60 -19.50
CA SER A 129 -14.59 8.93 -20.81
C SER A 129 -13.68 9.58 -21.86
N ALA A 130 -13.51 10.91 -21.80
CA ALA A 130 -12.60 11.63 -22.68
C ALA A 130 -11.11 11.37 -22.35
N ALA A 131 -10.79 11.17 -21.08
CA ALA A 131 -9.43 10.92 -20.62
C ALA A 131 -8.96 9.46 -20.87
N LEU A 132 -9.91 8.52 -21.05
CA LEU A 132 -9.59 7.11 -21.25
C LEU A 132 -9.27 6.80 -22.72
N PRO A 133 -8.30 5.89 -22.98
CA PRO A 133 -8.04 5.38 -24.33
C PRO A 133 -9.27 4.63 -24.87
N PRO A 134 -9.44 4.53 -26.21
CA PRO A 134 -10.64 3.96 -26.84
C PRO A 134 -10.99 2.54 -26.38
N GLU A 135 -9.96 1.72 -26.12
CA GLU A 135 -10.14 0.33 -25.64
C GLU A 135 -10.75 0.30 -24.24
N GLN A 136 -10.19 1.08 -23.31
CA GLN A 136 -10.68 1.14 -21.94
C GLN A 136 -12.02 1.85 -21.80
N ARG A 137 -12.35 2.73 -22.76
CA ARG A 137 -13.63 3.40 -22.80
C ARG A 137 -14.81 2.43 -23.02
N LYS A 138 -14.59 1.36 -23.78
CA LYS A 138 -15.57 0.29 -23.98
C LYS A 138 -15.76 -0.57 -22.72
N GLU A 139 -14.72 -0.66 -21.88
CA GLU A 139 -14.74 -1.42 -20.63
C GLU A 139 -15.25 -0.61 -19.44
N LEU A 140 -15.44 0.70 -19.61
CA LEU A 140 -15.98 1.56 -18.56
C LEU A 140 -17.35 1.05 -18.13
N SER A 141 -17.46 0.67 -16.88
CA SER A 141 -18.69 0.16 -16.29
C SER A 141 -19.05 0.90 -15.02
N VAL A 142 -20.33 1.03 -14.75
CA VAL A 142 -20.87 1.66 -13.55
C VAL A 142 -21.62 0.63 -12.74
N SER A 143 -21.23 0.47 -11.47
CA SER A 143 -21.93 -0.38 -10.51
C SER A 143 -22.79 0.47 -9.60
N ILE A 144 -24.11 0.33 -9.73
CA ILE A 144 -25.10 1.05 -8.92
C ILE A 144 -25.52 0.18 -7.75
N LYS A 145 -25.33 0.71 -6.54
CA LYS A 145 -25.74 0.12 -5.28
C LYS A 145 -26.82 1.01 -4.67
N ALA A 146 -28.07 0.73 -5.01
CA ALA A 146 -29.20 1.50 -4.51
C ALA A 146 -29.85 0.84 -3.29
N ASP A 147 -30.35 1.66 -2.38
CA ASP A 147 -31.20 1.20 -1.29
C ASP A 147 -32.51 0.64 -1.87
N ARG A 148 -33.06 -0.39 -1.23
CA ARG A 148 -34.35 -1.00 -1.63
C ARG A 148 -35.51 -0.04 -1.59
N HIS A 149 -35.38 1.04 -0.83
CA HIS A 149 -36.38 2.12 -0.71
C HIS A 149 -36.03 3.34 -1.55
N ALA A 150 -35.02 3.23 -2.43
CA ALA A 150 -34.62 4.32 -3.31
C ALA A 150 -35.77 4.72 -4.24
N ASP A 151 -35.93 6.03 -4.43
CA ASP A 151 -36.90 6.56 -5.36
C ASP A 151 -36.54 6.16 -6.80
N MET A 152 -37.54 5.61 -7.51
CA MET A 152 -37.34 5.12 -8.85
C MET A 152 -37.07 6.27 -9.83
N GLY A 153 -37.59 7.48 -9.54
CA GLY A 153 -37.30 8.67 -10.33
C GLY A 153 -35.82 8.98 -10.36
N THR A 154 -35.18 9.00 -9.19
CA THR A 154 -33.71 9.19 -9.06
C THR A 154 -32.91 8.15 -9.84
N ILE A 155 -33.37 6.89 -9.84
CA ILE A 155 -32.69 5.81 -10.60
C ILE A 155 -32.85 6.03 -12.10
N MET A 156 -34.04 6.47 -12.56
CA MET A 156 -34.30 6.74 -13.97
C MET A 156 -33.48 7.94 -14.48
N ASP A 157 -33.43 9.02 -13.71
CA ASP A 157 -32.62 10.20 -14.03
C ASP A 157 -31.13 9.84 -14.11
N LEU A 158 -30.65 9.03 -13.19
CA LEU A 158 -29.27 8.53 -13.22
C LEU A 158 -29.00 7.68 -14.47
N LYS A 159 -29.92 6.77 -14.82
CA LYS A 159 -29.80 5.97 -16.05
C LYS A 159 -29.77 6.83 -17.30
N GLN A 160 -30.56 7.88 -17.35
CA GLN A 160 -30.58 8.81 -18.49
C GLN A 160 -29.21 9.52 -18.59
N VAL A 161 -28.69 10.02 -17.50
CA VAL A 161 -27.36 10.68 -17.45
C VAL A 161 -26.24 9.72 -17.87
N LEU A 162 -26.28 8.47 -17.47
CA LEU A 162 -25.29 7.46 -17.87
C LEU A 162 -25.35 7.20 -19.40
N ARG A 163 -26.56 7.16 -19.96
CA ARG A 163 -26.78 7.02 -21.42
C ARG A 163 -26.24 8.24 -22.18
N GLU A 164 -26.49 9.44 -21.67
CA GLU A 164 -25.99 10.69 -22.26
C GLU A 164 -24.46 10.81 -22.17
N ALA A 165 -23.85 10.24 -21.16
CA ALA A 165 -22.39 10.12 -21.00
C ALA A 165 -21.79 8.97 -21.83
N ASN A 166 -22.61 8.23 -22.60
CA ASN A 166 -22.24 7.06 -23.39
C ASN A 166 -21.62 5.91 -22.56
N VAL A 167 -22.01 5.79 -21.29
CA VAL A 167 -21.63 4.68 -20.40
C VAL A 167 -22.77 3.67 -20.39
N LEU A 168 -22.64 2.64 -21.21
CA LEU A 168 -23.73 1.67 -21.45
C LEU A 168 -23.63 0.45 -20.52
N ASN A 169 -22.45 0.16 -19.99
CA ASN A 169 -22.24 -0.97 -19.09
C ASN A 169 -22.65 -0.60 -17.66
N VAL A 170 -23.93 -0.80 -17.35
CA VAL A 170 -24.49 -0.48 -16.04
C VAL A 170 -24.91 -1.75 -15.33
N ASN A 171 -24.42 -1.94 -14.12
CA ASN A 171 -24.70 -3.10 -13.30
C ASN A 171 -25.39 -2.69 -12.00
N PHE A 172 -26.46 -3.36 -11.64
CA PHE A 172 -27.14 -3.18 -10.37
C PHE A 172 -26.69 -4.26 -9.39
N THR A 173 -26.28 -3.85 -8.20
CA THR A 173 -25.91 -4.79 -7.13
C THR A 173 -27.14 -5.19 -6.35
N ALA A 174 -27.32 -6.50 -6.16
CA ALA A 174 -28.37 -7.06 -5.32
C ALA A 174 -27.79 -8.17 -4.43
N THR A 175 -28.48 -8.51 -3.35
CA THR A 175 -28.14 -9.63 -2.48
C THR A 175 -28.96 -10.85 -2.87
N MET A 176 -28.33 -12.03 -2.86
CA MET A 176 -29.04 -13.29 -3.18
C MET A 176 -30.09 -13.58 -2.11
N SER A 177 -31.33 -13.81 -2.54
CA SER A 177 -32.40 -14.26 -1.64
C SER A 177 -32.07 -15.67 -1.13
N ARG A 178 -31.99 -15.83 0.20
CA ARG A 178 -31.71 -17.11 0.86
C ARG A 178 -32.88 -18.11 0.78
N ASN A 179 -34.04 -17.68 0.25
CA ASN A 179 -35.26 -18.47 0.28
C ASN A 179 -35.51 -19.32 -0.96
N ASN A 180 -34.50 -19.62 -1.77
CA ASN A 180 -34.68 -20.65 -2.79
C ASN A 180 -34.41 -22.04 -2.19
N LYS A 181 -35.28 -22.50 -1.28
CA LYS A 181 -35.52 -23.93 -1.12
C LYS A 181 -36.24 -24.37 -2.38
N LEU A 182 -35.49 -24.96 -3.27
CA LEU A 182 -36.00 -25.77 -4.37
C LEU A 182 -37.08 -26.71 -3.84
N LYS A 183 -38.30 -26.54 -4.32
CA LYS A 183 -39.30 -27.59 -4.34
C LYS A 183 -39.00 -28.48 -5.51
#